data_1ed8b76514cbfd5a2814de8f5f63f00a
#
_entry.id   1ed8b76514cbfd5a2814de8f5f63f00a
#
_cell.length_a   1.000
_cell.length_b   1.000
_cell.length_c   1.000
_cell.angle_alpha   90.00
_cell.angle_beta   90.00
_cell.angle_gamma   90.00
#
_symmetry.space_group_name_H-M   'P 1'
#
loop_
_entity.id
_entity.type
_entity.pdbx_description
1 polymer ?
#
loop_
_entity_poly.entity_id
_entity_poly.type
_entity_poly.pdbx_seq_one_letter_code
_entity_poly.pdbx_strand_id
1 'polypeptide(L)'
;MNKGFEVIEACRLFHVPPSQVQVIVHPQSTIHSMVEFVDGSILAQFSVTDMRLPILYALTYPERILSDMRFPVMDLRHLDFSPPDMSKFPCLRLAYKAVEAGGAKTIALNAADEVAVAAFLEERIAFDEIPQIVEDVMTATPVGRLESIHAVLTLDAEARQLAGDMVKQRSLSASPVRAIP
;
A
#
# COMPACT_ATOMS: atom_id res chain seq x y z
N MET A 1 3.74 2.98 1.42
CA MET A 1 2.29 2.65 1.52
C MET A 1 1.78 1.73 0.40
N ASN A 2 2.16 1.89 -0.87
CA ASN A 2 1.55 1.18 -2.02
C ASN A 2 1.32 -0.33 -1.80
N LYS A 3 2.34 -1.07 -1.37
CA LYS A 3 2.22 -2.51 -1.05
C LYS A 3 1.26 -2.78 0.12
N GLY A 4 1.09 -1.82 1.02
CA GLY A 4 0.08 -1.90 2.09
C GLY A 4 -1.35 -1.86 1.55
N PHE A 5 -1.63 -0.99 0.58
CA PHE A 5 -2.92 -0.96 -0.10
C PHE A 5 -3.18 -2.25 -0.86
N GLU A 6 -2.19 -2.81 -1.54
CA GLU A 6 -2.32 -4.09 -2.24
C GLU A 6 -2.67 -5.26 -1.28
N VAL A 7 -2.17 -5.24 -0.04
CA VAL A 7 -2.60 -6.22 0.99
C VAL A 7 -4.09 -6.06 1.31
N ILE A 8 -4.55 -4.82 1.50
CA ILE A 8 -5.97 -4.53 1.78
C ILE A 8 -6.83 -4.95 0.58
N GLU A 9 -6.40 -4.62 -0.64
CA GLU A 9 -7.09 -4.99 -1.88
C GLU A 9 -7.20 -6.50 -2.03
N ALA A 10 -6.10 -7.24 -1.86
CA ALA A 10 -6.10 -8.69 -1.94
C ALA A 10 -7.09 -9.32 -0.94
N CYS A 11 -7.08 -8.86 0.32
CA CYS A 11 -8.03 -9.33 1.32
C CYS A 11 -9.49 -9.08 0.90
N ARG A 12 -9.78 -7.95 0.26
CA ARG A 12 -11.13 -7.59 -0.15
C ARG A 12 -11.57 -8.30 -1.43
N LEU A 13 -10.70 -8.35 -2.45
CA LEU A 13 -11.04 -8.94 -3.75
C LEU A 13 -11.13 -10.46 -3.69
N PHE A 14 -10.28 -11.11 -2.91
CA PHE A 14 -10.24 -12.58 -2.82
C PHE A 14 -10.94 -13.12 -1.57
N HIS A 15 -11.48 -12.24 -0.70
CA HIS A 15 -12.15 -12.63 0.55
C HIS A 15 -11.29 -13.50 1.47
N VAL A 16 -10.00 -13.23 1.50
CA VAL A 16 -9.04 -13.95 2.35
C VAL A 16 -8.67 -13.11 3.58
N PRO A 17 -8.38 -13.75 4.71
CA PRO A 17 -7.93 -13.05 5.90
C PRO A 17 -6.51 -12.48 5.70
N PRO A 18 -6.12 -11.40 6.41
CA PRO A 18 -4.78 -10.80 6.30
C PRO A 18 -3.64 -11.79 6.56
N SER A 19 -3.88 -12.81 7.40
CA SER A 19 -2.89 -13.86 7.69
C SER A 19 -2.52 -14.74 6.48
N GLN A 20 -3.35 -14.73 5.43
CA GLN A 20 -3.09 -15.46 4.17
C GLN A 20 -2.45 -14.57 3.10
N VAL A 21 -2.26 -13.29 3.37
CA VAL A 21 -1.61 -12.36 2.43
C VAL A 21 -0.24 -11.99 2.99
N GLN A 22 0.81 -12.38 2.30
CA GLN A 22 2.19 -12.11 2.71
C GLN A 22 2.88 -11.19 1.69
N VAL A 23 3.69 -10.27 2.21
CA VAL A 23 4.55 -9.41 1.39
C VAL A 23 5.97 -9.91 1.50
N ILE A 24 6.64 -10.07 0.36
CA ILE A 24 8.06 -10.39 0.28
C ILE A 24 8.79 -9.32 -0.54
N VAL A 25 10.02 -9.06 -0.16
CA VAL A 25 10.93 -8.20 -0.92
C VAL A 25 11.65 -9.05 -1.95
N HIS A 26 11.56 -8.65 -3.21
CA HIS A 26 12.19 -9.30 -4.36
C HIS A 26 12.94 -8.25 -5.20
N PRO A 27 14.27 -8.08 -4.98
CA PRO A 27 15.03 -6.97 -5.59
C PRO A 27 15.03 -6.99 -7.12
N GLN A 28 15.02 -8.17 -7.74
CA GLN A 28 15.03 -8.31 -9.20
C GLN A 28 13.70 -7.88 -9.84
N SER A 29 12.61 -7.84 -9.06
CA SER A 29 11.28 -7.42 -9.53
C SER A 29 10.81 -8.14 -10.80
N THR A 30 11.10 -9.44 -10.91
CA THR A 30 10.69 -10.29 -12.04
C THR A 30 9.47 -11.13 -11.72
N ILE A 31 9.26 -11.42 -10.43
CA ILE A 31 8.06 -12.05 -9.91
C ILE A 31 7.20 -10.97 -9.26
N HIS A 32 5.94 -10.88 -9.67
CA HIS A 32 5.03 -9.83 -9.20
C HIS A 32 3.95 -10.34 -8.26
N SER A 33 3.59 -11.62 -8.37
CA SER A 33 2.68 -12.29 -7.45
C SER A 33 2.97 -13.79 -7.36
N MET A 34 2.59 -14.39 -6.24
CA MET A 34 2.66 -15.84 -6.03
C MET A 34 1.38 -16.30 -5.33
N VAL A 35 0.94 -17.51 -5.66
CA VAL A 35 -0.16 -18.19 -4.98
C VAL A 35 0.35 -19.54 -4.49
N GLU A 36 0.29 -19.75 -3.18
CA GLU A 36 0.56 -21.04 -2.55
C GLU A 36 -0.76 -21.82 -2.41
N PHE A 37 -0.76 -23.04 -2.90
CA PHE A 37 -1.90 -23.95 -2.80
C PHE A 37 -1.82 -24.82 -1.54
N VAL A 38 -2.95 -25.45 -1.21
CA VAL A 38 -3.07 -26.30 -0.01
C VAL A 38 -2.15 -27.52 -0.01
N ASP A 39 -1.64 -27.92 -1.18
CA ASP A 39 -0.66 -28.99 -1.34
C ASP A 39 0.80 -28.51 -1.22
N GLY A 40 1.00 -27.21 -0.95
CA GLY A 40 2.32 -26.58 -0.85
C GLY A 40 2.95 -26.19 -2.19
N SER A 41 2.28 -26.45 -3.33
CA SER A 41 2.77 -25.98 -4.63
C SER A 41 2.58 -24.46 -4.75
N ILE A 42 3.51 -23.80 -5.47
CA ILE A 42 3.48 -22.34 -5.67
C ILE A 42 3.42 -22.03 -7.17
N LEU A 43 2.44 -21.24 -7.57
CA LEU A 43 2.44 -20.60 -8.87
C LEU A 43 2.92 -19.14 -8.75
N ALA A 44 3.89 -18.77 -9.58
CA ALA A 44 4.44 -17.43 -9.64
C ALA A 44 4.19 -16.79 -11.00
N GLN A 45 3.79 -15.53 -10.99
CA GLN A 45 3.63 -14.73 -12.20
C GLN A 45 4.94 -14.00 -12.48
N PHE A 46 5.59 -14.39 -13.58
CA PHE A 46 6.78 -13.75 -14.11
C PHE A 46 6.39 -12.82 -15.25
N SER A 47 6.95 -11.62 -15.28
CA SER A 47 6.86 -10.74 -16.44
C SER A 47 7.92 -9.64 -16.40
N VAL A 48 8.03 -8.87 -17.48
CA VAL A 48 8.70 -7.58 -17.46
C VAL A 48 7.96 -6.63 -16.52
N THR A 49 8.68 -5.66 -15.94
CA THR A 49 8.10 -4.65 -15.05
C THR A 49 7.42 -3.57 -15.87
N ASP A 50 6.30 -3.94 -16.51
CA ASP A 50 5.52 -3.06 -17.38
C ASP A 50 4.02 -3.28 -17.15
N MET A 51 3.33 -2.23 -16.69
CA MET A 51 1.90 -2.27 -16.39
C MET A 51 1.01 -2.47 -17.61
N ARG A 52 1.51 -2.24 -18.82
CA ARG A 52 0.74 -2.50 -20.04
C ARG A 52 0.36 -3.98 -20.19
N LEU A 53 1.21 -4.89 -19.71
CA LEU A 53 0.94 -6.33 -19.80
C LEU A 53 -0.29 -6.77 -18.98
N PRO A 54 -0.38 -6.49 -17.66
CA PRO A 54 -1.57 -6.83 -16.90
C PRO A 54 -2.82 -6.05 -17.35
N ILE A 55 -2.68 -4.79 -17.80
CA ILE A 55 -3.79 -4.02 -18.35
C ILE A 55 -4.31 -4.67 -19.63
N LEU A 56 -3.42 -5.05 -20.56
CA LEU A 56 -3.79 -5.74 -21.79
C LEU A 56 -4.59 -7.01 -21.47
N TYR A 57 -4.09 -7.84 -20.53
CA TYR A 57 -4.79 -9.06 -20.15
C TYR A 57 -6.14 -8.79 -19.48
N ALA A 58 -6.24 -7.77 -18.65
CA ALA A 58 -7.52 -7.39 -18.03
C ALA A 58 -8.58 -6.96 -19.07
N LEU A 59 -8.15 -6.28 -20.13
CA LEU A 59 -9.03 -5.84 -21.21
C LEU A 59 -9.44 -6.96 -22.17
N THR A 60 -8.63 -8.02 -22.29
CA THR A 60 -8.86 -9.11 -23.26
C THR A 60 -9.25 -10.43 -22.62
N TYR A 61 -9.36 -10.46 -21.28
CA TYR A 61 -9.72 -11.68 -20.54
C TYR A 61 -10.94 -12.40 -21.14
N PRO A 62 -10.90 -13.73 -21.29
CA PRO A 62 -9.86 -14.68 -20.84
C PRO A 62 -8.72 -14.89 -21.86
N GLU A 63 -8.74 -14.24 -22.99
CA GLU A 63 -7.78 -14.44 -24.07
C GLU A 63 -6.44 -13.74 -23.79
N ARG A 64 -5.34 -14.36 -24.28
CA ARG A 64 -4.02 -13.76 -24.25
C ARG A 64 -3.60 -13.33 -25.63
N ILE A 65 -3.53 -12.02 -25.82
CA ILE A 65 -3.15 -11.41 -27.10
C ILE A 65 -1.62 -11.39 -27.21
N LEU A 66 -1.14 -11.56 -28.44
CA LEU A 66 0.29 -11.46 -28.75
C LEU A 66 0.82 -10.08 -28.38
N SER A 67 1.95 -10.06 -27.66
CA SER A 67 2.65 -8.86 -27.23
C SER A 67 4.15 -9.04 -27.48
N ASP A 68 4.85 -7.94 -27.71
CA ASP A 68 6.33 -7.86 -27.74
C ASP A 68 6.96 -7.78 -26.36
N MET A 69 6.15 -7.58 -25.31
CA MET A 69 6.58 -7.54 -23.91
C MET A 69 6.91 -8.95 -23.41
N ARG A 70 8.11 -9.44 -23.72
CA ARG A 70 8.56 -10.79 -23.33
C ARG A 70 9.61 -10.71 -22.24
N PHE A 71 9.44 -11.53 -21.22
CA PHE A 71 10.47 -11.74 -20.20
C PHE A 71 11.52 -12.74 -20.73
N PRO A 72 12.81 -12.37 -20.73
CA PRO A 72 13.87 -13.25 -21.23
C PRO A 72 14.24 -14.31 -20.16
N VAL A 73 13.49 -15.39 -20.10
CA VAL A 73 13.64 -16.44 -19.07
C VAL A 73 15.07 -17.00 -19.02
N MET A 74 15.77 -17.03 -20.18
CA MET A 74 17.16 -17.53 -20.25
C MET A 74 18.17 -16.62 -19.56
N ASP A 75 17.80 -15.36 -19.30
CA ASP A 75 18.64 -14.41 -18.55
C ASP A 75 18.45 -14.52 -17.03
N LEU A 76 17.48 -15.33 -16.59
CA LEU A 76 17.22 -15.55 -15.18
C LEU A 76 18.37 -16.36 -14.57
N ARG A 77 19.14 -15.74 -13.67
CA ARG A 77 20.28 -16.35 -13.01
C ARG A 77 19.98 -16.81 -11.60
N HIS A 78 19.31 -15.95 -10.85
CA HIS A 78 18.91 -16.18 -9.46
C HIS A 78 17.73 -15.31 -9.09
N LEU A 79 17.06 -15.70 -8.04
CA LEU A 79 15.92 -14.98 -7.46
C LEU A 79 16.18 -14.85 -5.97
N ASP A 80 16.20 -13.62 -5.48
CA ASP A 80 16.38 -13.34 -4.07
C ASP A 80 15.05 -12.94 -3.44
N PHE A 81 14.78 -13.48 -2.26
CA PHE A 81 13.60 -13.18 -1.49
C PHE A 81 13.96 -12.92 -0.04
N SER A 82 13.37 -11.90 0.55
CA SER A 82 13.52 -11.61 1.97
C SER A 82 12.23 -11.09 2.57
N PRO A 83 12.01 -11.26 3.88
CA PRO A 83 10.90 -10.63 4.55
C PRO A 83 11.08 -9.12 4.56
N PRO A 84 9.97 -8.34 4.50
CA PRO A 84 10.04 -6.89 4.67
C PRO A 84 10.43 -6.52 6.11
N ASP A 85 11.31 -5.53 6.24
CA ASP A 85 11.63 -4.93 7.54
C ASP A 85 10.51 -3.98 7.97
N MET A 86 9.64 -4.42 8.88
CA MET A 86 8.50 -3.65 9.35
C MET A 86 8.88 -2.39 10.14
N SER A 87 10.12 -2.26 10.59
CA SER A 87 10.63 -1.04 11.23
C SER A 87 11.04 0.01 10.20
N LYS A 88 11.62 -0.42 9.08
CA LYS A 88 11.96 0.45 7.94
C LYS A 88 10.73 0.80 7.09
N PHE A 89 9.71 -0.06 7.08
CA PHE A 89 8.49 0.12 6.32
C PHE A 89 7.25 0.21 7.23
N PRO A 90 7.16 1.24 8.09
CA PRO A 90 6.08 1.37 9.08
C PRO A 90 4.69 1.45 8.41
N CYS A 91 4.57 2.06 7.23
CA CYS A 91 3.32 2.11 6.48
C CYS A 91 2.77 0.73 6.11
N LEU A 92 3.64 -0.25 5.84
CA LEU A 92 3.20 -1.63 5.59
C LEU A 92 2.60 -2.24 6.86
N ARG A 93 3.25 -2.05 8.00
CA ARG A 93 2.74 -2.49 9.32
C ARG A 93 1.39 -1.85 9.64
N LEU A 94 1.22 -0.56 9.32
CA LEU A 94 -0.05 0.16 9.53
C LEU A 94 -1.17 -0.39 8.65
N ALA A 95 -0.88 -0.78 7.41
CA ALA A 95 -1.86 -1.39 6.52
C ALA A 95 -2.37 -2.74 7.04
N TYR A 96 -1.50 -3.61 7.55
CA TYR A 96 -1.92 -4.85 8.22
C TYR A 96 -2.81 -4.55 9.44
N LYS A 97 -2.40 -3.64 10.32
CA LYS A 97 -3.22 -3.20 11.47
C LYS A 97 -4.58 -2.67 11.03
N ALA A 98 -4.64 -1.91 9.93
CA ALA A 98 -5.88 -1.33 9.42
C ALA A 98 -6.85 -2.39 8.91
N VAL A 99 -6.38 -3.34 8.11
CA VAL A 99 -7.23 -4.39 7.55
C VAL A 99 -7.74 -5.37 8.63
N GLU A 100 -6.93 -5.66 9.64
CA GLU A 100 -7.30 -6.48 10.81
C GLU A 100 -8.38 -5.80 11.66
N ALA A 101 -8.25 -4.49 11.88
CA ALA A 101 -9.20 -3.72 12.68
C ALA A 101 -10.53 -3.40 11.96
N GLY A 102 -10.55 -3.47 10.63
CA GLY A 102 -11.77 -3.32 9.84
C GLY A 102 -11.93 -1.98 9.12
N GLY A 103 -13.09 -1.83 8.45
CA GLY A 103 -13.33 -0.82 7.42
C GLY A 103 -13.04 0.65 7.82
N ALA A 104 -13.41 1.08 9.01
CA ALA A 104 -13.14 2.45 9.47
C ALA A 104 -11.64 2.78 9.48
N LYS A 105 -10.80 1.84 9.93
CA LYS A 105 -9.35 2.03 9.97
C LYS A 105 -8.71 2.06 8.58
N THR A 106 -9.23 1.30 7.61
CA THR A 106 -8.71 1.33 6.24
C THR A 106 -9.03 2.66 5.53
N ILE A 107 -10.19 3.26 5.83
CA ILE A 107 -10.55 4.60 5.33
C ILE A 107 -9.63 5.65 5.95
N ALA A 108 -9.46 5.63 7.27
CA ALA A 108 -8.58 6.56 7.96
C ALA A 108 -7.13 6.49 7.46
N LEU A 109 -6.61 5.28 7.23
CA LEU A 109 -5.30 5.04 6.66
C LEU A 109 -5.15 5.68 5.27
N ASN A 110 -6.13 5.45 4.38
CA ASN A 110 -6.09 5.99 3.02
C ASN A 110 -6.17 7.51 3.03
N ALA A 111 -7.15 8.07 3.74
CA ALA A 111 -7.34 9.52 3.83
C ALA A 111 -6.12 10.25 4.40
N ALA A 112 -5.53 9.70 5.47
CA ALA A 112 -4.35 10.28 6.09
C ALA A 112 -3.10 10.16 5.21
N ASP A 113 -2.92 9.04 4.50
CA ASP A 113 -1.79 8.85 3.59
C ASP A 113 -1.83 9.85 2.44
N GLU A 114 -2.97 10.04 1.80
CA GLU A 114 -3.11 11.01 0.71
C GLU A 114 -2.78 12.44 1.17
N VAL A 115 -3.29 12.86 2.34
CA VAL A 115 -3.01 14.19 2.88
C VAL A 115 -1.54 14.35 3.26
N ALA A 116 -0.96 13.35 3.92
CA ALA A 116 0.45 13.40 4.33
C ALA A 116 1.41 13.36 3.14
N VAL A 117 1.14 12.53 2.13
CA VAL A 117 1.93 12.48 0.88
C VAL A 117 1.85 13.82 0.13
N ALA A 118 0.66 14.40 0.00
CA ALA A 118 0.52 15.72 -0.62
C ALA A 118 1.33 16.78 0.14
N ALA A 119 1.25 16.79 1.47
CA ALA A 119 2.00 17.72 2.31
C ALA A 119 3.53 17.53 2.19
N PHE A 120 4.00 16.28 2.06
CA PHE A 120 5.41 15.98 1.79
C PHE A 120 5.86 16.50 0.43
N LEU A 121 5.08 16.28 -0.63
CA LEU A 121 5.40 16.76 -1.98
C LEU A 121 5.39 18.30 -2.07
N GLU A 122 4.65 18.97 -1.20
CA GLU A 122 4.64 20.42 -1.01
C GLU A 122 5.72 20.92 -0.02
N GLU A 123 6.62 20.05 0.42
CA GLU A 123 7.72 20.35 1.36
C GLU A 123 7.25 20.90 2.72
N ARG A 124 6.03 20.57 3.15
CA ARG A 124 5.45 21.00 4.42
C ARG A 124 5.77 20.09 5.60
N ILE A 125 6.12 18.83 5.31
CA ILE A 125 6.52 17.83 6.29
C ILE A 125 7.71 17.00 5.76
N ALA A 126 8.44 16.32 6.65
CA ALA A 126 9.49 15.38 6.27
C ALA A 126 8.90 14.01 5.87
N PHE A 127 9.68 13.21 5.14
CA PHE A 127 9.25 11.89 4.64
C PHE A 127 8.88 10.90 5.77
N ASP A 128 9.63 10.92 6.84
CA ASP A 128 9.43 10.07 8.02
C ASP A 128 8.25 10.50 8.90
N GLU A 129 7.67 11.68 8.65
CA GLU A 129 6.45 12.14 9.32
C GLU A 129 5.18 11.55 8.69
N ILE A 130 5.23 11.08 7.42
CA ILE A 130 4.08 10.45 6.76
C ILE A 130 3.51 9.30 7.62
N PRO A 131 4.30 8.26 7.97
CA PRO A 131 3.76 7.15 8.76
C PRO A 131 3.28 7.56 10.15
N GLN A 132 3.84 8.60 10.74
CA GLN A 132 3.42 9.11 12.04
C GLN A 132 2.03 9.75 11.97
N ILE A 133 1.78 10.59 10.96
CA ILE A 133 0.47 11.20 10.73
C ILE A 133 -0.58 10.11 10.46
N VAL A 134 -0.25 9.13 9.63
CA VAL A 134 -1.14 8.01 9.34
C VAL A 134 -1.47 7.21 10.63
N GLU A 135 -0.48 6.90 11.47
CA GLU A 135 -0.67 6.16 12.73
C GLU A 135 -1.52 6.98 13.73
N ASP A 136 -1.29 8.27 13.83
CA ASP A 136 -2.03 9.17 14.73
C ASP A 136 -3.51 9.28 14.30
N VAL A 137 -3.79 9.50 13.02
CA VAL A 137 -5.16 9.56 12.49
C VAL A 137 -5.87 8.21 12.66
N MET A 138 -5.21 7.11 12.33
CA MET A 138 -5.76 5.78 12.57
C MET A 138 -6.08 5.55 14.06
N THR A 139 -5.23 6.00 14.95
CA THR A 139 -5.43 5.84 16.40
C THR A 139 -6.64 6.61 16.87
N ALA A 140 -6.79 7.86 16.43
CA ALA A 140 -7.92 8.72 16.77
C ALA A 140 -9.25 8.24 16.16
N THR A 141 -9.23 7.53 15.05
CA THR A 141 -10.43 7.01 14.39
C THR A 141 -11.01 5.82 15.17
N PRO A 142 -12.29 5.79 15.54
CA PRO A 142 -12.88 4.63 16.22
C PRO A 142 -12.87 3.38 15.33
N VAL A 143 -12.84 2.22 15.96
CA VAL A 143 -13.04 0.92 15.27
C VAL A 143 -14.52 0.78 15.00
N GLY A 144 -14.89 0.39 13.77
CA GLY A 144 -16.29 0.18 13.45
C GLY A 144 -16.52 -0.33 12.02
N ARG A 145 -17.68 -0.94 11.83
CA ARG A 145 -18.21 -1.28 10.52
C ARG A 145 -19.03 -0.10 10.01
N LEU A 146 -18.86 0.24 8.75
CA LEU A 146 -19.65 1.28 8.09
C LEU A 146 -20.72 0.63 7.23
N GLU A 147 -21.96 1.06 7.41
CA GLU A 147 -23.13 0.42 6.80
C GLU A 147 -23.65 1.16 5.56
N SER A 148 -23.09 2.33 5.25
CA SER A 148 -23.51 3.12 4.11
C SER A 148 -22.35 3.86 3.45
N ILE A 149 -22.51 4.15 2.15
CA ILE A 149 -21.57 4.99 1.41
C ILE A 149 -21.46 6.39 2.06
N HIS A 150 -22.57 6.93 2.55
CA HIS A 150 -22.55 8.24 3.25
C HIS A 150 -21.66 8.20 4.50
N ALA A 151 -21.74 7.14 5.32
CA ALA A 151 -20.87 6.99 6.49
C ALA A 151 -19.39 6.87 6.09
N VAL A 152 -19.08 6.18 4.98
CA VAL A 152 -17.72 6.10 4.42
C VAL A 152 -17.20 7.49 4.05
N LEU A 153 -17.97 8.26 3.28
CA LEU A 153 -17.59 9.60 2.83
C LEU A 153 -17.43 10.59 4.00
N THR A 154 -18.31 10.48 5.01
CA THR A 154 -18.20 11.31 6.22
C THR A 154 -16.91 11.02 6.97
N LEU A 155 -16.61 9.74 7.21
CA LEU A 155 -15.39 9.35 7.90
C LEU A 155 -14.12 9.71 7.11
N ASP A 156 -14.13 9.57 5.78
CA ASP A 156 -13.02 10.00 4.92
C ASP A 156 -12.77 11.51 5.10
N ALA A 157 -13.82 12.31 5.05
CA ALA A 157 -13.71 13.77 5.24
C ALA A 157 -13.17 14.14 6.63
N GLU A 158 -13.66 13.49 7.69
CA GLU A 158 -13.19 13.71 9.06
C GLU A 158 -11.72 13.32 9.23
N ALA A 159 -11.30 12.16 8.67
CA ALA A 159 -9.92 11.70 8.70
C ALA A 159 -8.98 12.63 7.92
N ARG A 160 -9.39 13.15 6.77
CA ARG A 160 -8.65 14.16 6.00
C ARG A 160 -8.49 15.47 6.78
N GLN A 161 -9.55 15.92 7.42
CA GLN A 161 -9.50 17.14 8.25
C GLN A 161 -8.49 16.95 9.39
N LEU A 162 -8.56 15.85 10.11
CA LEU A 162 -7.65 15.52 11.21
C LEU A 162 -6.20 15.45 10.74
N ALA A 163 -5.93 14.77 9.62
CA ALA A 163 -4.60 14.70 9.01
C ALA A 163 -4.08 16.10 8.63
N GLY A 164 -4.94 16.93 8.03
CA GLY A 164 -4.61 18.32 7.68
C GLY A 164 -4.24 19.18 8.88
N ASP A 165 -4.92 19.00 10.00
CA ASP A 165 -4.60 19.74 11.23
C ASP A 165 -3.28 19.28 11.85
N MET A 166 -2.98 17.96 11.80
CA MET A 166 -1.68 17.42 12.22
C MET A 166 -0.53 17.93 11.33
N VAL A 167 -0.72 18.01 10.02
CA VAL A 167 0.24 18.63 9.09
C VAL A 167 0.53 20.07 9.46
N LYS A 168 -0.51 20.89 9.73
CA LYS A 168 -0.34 22.30 10.13
C LYS A 168 0.48 22.43 11.43
N GLN A 169 0.20 21.58 12.43
CA GLN A 169 0.92 21.58 13.70
C GLN A 169 2.41 21.29 13.51
N ARG A 170 2.73 20.30 12.66
CA ARG A 170 4.13 19.91 12.36
C ARG A 170 4.84 21.00 11.56
N SER A 171 4.21 21.54 10.53
CA SER A 171 4.76 22.65 9.73
C SER A 171 5.10 23.88 10.58
N LEU A 172 4.34 24.17 11.63
CA LEU A 172 4.62 25.27 12.56
C LEU A 172 5.77 24.95 13.54
N SER A 173 6.02 23.69 13.83
CA SER A 173 7.09 23.23 14.73
C SER A 173 8.43 23.02 14.00
N ALA A 174 8.42 22.87 12.69
CA ALA A 174 9.62 22.78 11.88
C ALA A 174 10.27 24.17 11.80
N SER A 175 11.32 24.42 12.59
CA SER A 175 12.24 25.53 12.37
C SER A 175 12.80 25.42 10.96
N PRO A 176 13.11 26.53 10.26
CA PRO A 176 13.52 26.50 8.85
C PRO A 176 14.69 25.54 8.67
N VAL A 177 14.49 24.56 7.80
CA VAL A 177 15.51 23.59 7.38
C VAL A 177 16.74 24.40 6.98
N ARG A 178 17.86 24.24 7.71
CA ARG A 178 19.14 24.81 7.30
C ARG A 178 19.47 24.25 5.92
N ALA A 179 19.49 25.13 4.93
CA ALA A 179 20.08 24.82 3.64
C ALA A 179 21.49 24.27 3.90
N ILE A 180 21.72 23.04 3.52
CA ILE A 180 23.05 22.44 3.51
C ILE A 180 23.82 23.14 2.36
N PRO A 181 25.01 23.71 2.61
CA PRO A 181 25.78 24.42 1.61
C PRO A 181 26.29 23.50 0.51
#